data_7185e68611da4ca83e947a480c9c06d5
#
_entry.id   7185e68611da4ca83e947a480c9c06d5
#
_cell.length_a   1.000
_cell.length_b   1.000
_cell.length_c   1.000
_cell.angle_alpha   90.00
_cell.angle_beta   90.00
_cell.angle_gamma   90.00
#
_symmetry.space_group_name_H-M   'P 1'
#
loop_
_entity.id
_entity.type
_entity.pdbx_description
1 polymer ?
#
loop_
_entity_poly.entity_id
_entity_poly.type
_entity_poly.pdbx_seq_one_letter_code
_entity_poly.pdbx_strand_id
1 'polypeptide(L)'
;MARKIYQGLRLCGTVSGIPGFVARSVSPRDLKSFYPESSRDQYTHYVYALWHYYHSGLSSPQEKQEITKLLTDVADFCEKHVTKENNWTLPRADNDPRRSSVCRMWESQAHEIARLPMFYAAAWSVSGDDRYLKCFNRYAYEAAGRSLHLYSKSYRSFALMQMTLSCRLIHDLAPDAALKKQYAQVMDLVDEYLNFNLLRAGTTCNTADFSAMMPNWRTIKRAEVITDCGYALPERPEALQLAFQTLRDCTESIMTALLMPTPRITLLRRKIFRTVLKTLTPETHCTFAQLFFPAAWYLAKSRNVEL
;
A
#
# COMPACT_ATOMS: atom_id res chain seq x y z
N MET A 1 12.69 15.83 3.40
CA MET A 1 12.30 14.39 3.38
C MET A 1 11.45 14.04 2.15
N ALA A 2 10.33 14.70 1.88
CA ALA A 2 9.42 14.39 0.77
C ALA A 2 10.12 14.26 -0.60
N ARG A 3 10.99 15.22 -0.97
CA ARG A 3 11.77 15.16 -2.22
C ARG A 3 12.68 13.92 -2.33
N LYS A 4 13.29 13.45 -1.23
CA LYS A 4 14.09 12.20 -1.23
C LYS A 4 13.20 10.98 -1.49
N ILE A 5 11.99 10.94 -0.91
CA ILE A 5 11.02 9.87 -1.17
C ILE A 5 10.60 9.89 -2.64
N TYR A 6 10.26 11.07 -3.17
CA TYR A 6 9.94 11.23 -4.59
C TYR A 6 11.07 10.72 -5.50
N GLN A 7 12.33 11.09 -5.23
CA GLN A 7 13.47 10.59 -6.00
C GLN A 7 13.59 9.06 -5.98
N GLY A 8 13.33 8.43 -4.82
CA GLY A 8 13.30 6.97 -4.71
C GLY A 8 12.16 6.35 -5.52
N LEU A 9 10.96 6.92 -5.46
CA LEU A 9 9.82 6.47 -6.26
C LEU A 9 10.10 6.63 -7.76
N ARG A 10 10.59 7.79 -8.18
CA ARG A 10 11.00 8.05 -9.56
C ARG A 10 11.99 6.98 -10.06
N LEU A 11 13.01 6.67 -9.25
CA LEU A 11 13.98 5.63 -9.59
C LEU A 11 13.31 4.25 -9.76
N CYS A 12 12.39 3.87 -8.88
CA CYS A 12 11.64 2.61 -9.02
C CYS A 12 10.82 2.54 -10.31
N GLY A 13 10.28 3.67 -10.77
CA GLY A 13 9.48 3.72 -12.01
C GLY A 13 10.30 3.85 -13.28
N THR A 14 11.62 4.11 -13.20
CA THR A 14 12.45 4.39 -14.39
C THR A 14 13.62 3.44 -14.58
N VAL A 15 14.09 2.75 -13.54
CA VAL A 15 15.30 1.93 -13.55
C VAL A 15 15.26 0.78 -14.56
N SER A 16 14.08 0.23 -14.83
CA SER A 16 13.90 -0.88 -15.78
C SER A 16 13.99 -0.46 -17.25
N GLY A 17 13.84 0.84 -17.55
CA GLY A 17 13.67 1.34 -18.91
C GLY A 17 12.31 0.97 -19.56
N ILE A 18 11.43 0.27 -18.86
CA ILE A 18 10.09 -0.13 -19.33
C ILE A 18 9.07 0.88 -18.78
N PRO A 19 8.44 1.72 -19.62
CA PRO A 19 7.43 2.66 -19.16
C PRO A 19 6.29 1.95 -18.42
N GLY A 20 5.94 2.45 -17.23
CA GLY A 20 4.87 1.91 -16.40
C GLY A 20 5.22 0.68 -15.57
N PHE A 21 6.40 0.07 -15.75
CA PHE A 21 6.88 -0.96 -14.84
C PHE A 21 7.46 -0.34 -13.56
N VAL A 22 6.93 -0.74 -12.41
CA VAL A 22 7.39 -0.27 -11.09
C VAL A 22 8.24 -1.35 -10.43
N ALA A 23 9.55 -1.13 -10.32
CA ALA A 23 10.47 -2.06 -9.67
C ALA A 23 10.14 -2.20 -8.17
N ARG A 24 10.15 -3.43 -7.65
CA ARG A 24 9.93 -3.73 -6.22
C ARG A 24 11.02 -3.13 -5.34
N SER A 25 12.25 -3.12 -5.84
CA SER A 25 13.40 -2.53 -5.16
C SER A 25 14.50 -2.25 -6.16
N VAL A 26 15.35 -1.28 -5.84
CA VAL A 26 16.56 -0.96 -6.59
C VAL A 26 17.75 -1.13 -5.64
N SER A 27 18.82 -1.72 -6.13
CA SER A 27 20.05 -1.93 -5.35
C SER A 27 20.66 -0.58 -4.92
N PRO A 28 20.89 -0.36 -3.62
CA PRO A 28 21.54 0.88 -3.16
C PRO A 28 23.04 0.93 -3.51
N ARG A 29 23.62 -0.19 -3.99
CA ARG A 29 25.05 -0.26 -4.33
C ARG A 29 25.37 0.40 -5.66
N ASP A 30 24.49 0.26 -6.65
CA ASP A 30 24.71 0.70 -8.02
C ASP A 30 23.57 1.58 -8.58
N LEU A 31 22.43 1.63 -7.89
CA LEU A 31 21.21 2.33 -8.30
C LEU A 31 20.70 1.92 -9.71
N LYS A 32 21.08 0.74 -10.18
CA LYS A 32 20.76 0.18 -11.51
C LYS A 32 20.18 -1.21 -11.44
N SER A 33 20.73 -2.07 -10.58
CA SER A 33 20.21 -3.43 -10.41
C SER A 33 18.88 -3.39 -9.69
N PHE A 34 17.88 -4.08 -10.23
CA PHE A 34 16.53 -4.14 -9.66
C PHE A 34 15.97 -5.55 -9.74
N TYR A 35 14.96 -5.81 -8.93
CA TYR A 35 14.24 -7.06 -8.95
C TYR A 35 13.25 -7.08 -10.12
N PRO A 36 13.29 -8.07 -11.04
CA PRO A 36 12.54 -8.04 -12.30
C PRO A 36 11.03 -8.30 -12.15
N GLU A 37 10.58 -8.65 -10.96
CA GLU A 37 9.17 -8.75 -10.64
C GLU A 37 8.71 -7.54 -9.83
N SER A 38 7.45 -7.16 -10.01
CA SER A 38 6.77 -6.18 -9.17
C SER A 38 5.72 -6.85 -8.28
N SER A 39 4.88 -6.08 -7.64
CA SER A 39 3.68 -6.57 -6.98
C SER A 39 2.59 -5.48 -6.94
N ARG A 40 1.35 -5.92 -6.74
CA ARG A 40 0.22 -5.01 -6.53
C ARG A 40 0.48 -3.97 -5.45
N ASP A 41 1.18 -4.36 -4.40
CA ASP A 41 1.51 -3.51 -3.26
C ASP A 41 2.42 -2.35 -3.66
N GLN A 42 3.47 -2.63 -4.46
CA GLN A 42 4.36 -1.60 -4.98
C GLN A 42 3.59 -0.58 -5.83
N TYR A 43 2.78 -1.04 -6.77
CA TYR A 43 1.97 -0.15 -7.60
C TYR A 43 1.01 0.70 -6.77
N THR A 44 0.33 0.11 -5.77
CA THR A 44 -0.61 0.85 -4.92
C THR A 44 0.05 2.01 -4.19
N HIS A 45 1.16 1.74 -3.50
CA HIS A 45 1.89 2.78 -2.77
C HIS A 45 2.55 3.78 -3.70
N TYR A 46 3.10 3.33 -4.83
CA TYR A 46 3.74 4.16 -5.83
C TYR A 46 2.78 5.20 -6.40
N VAL A 47 1.63 4.75 -6.91
CA VAL A 47 0.62 5.63 -7.50
C VAL A 47 0.05 6.60 -6.47
N TYR A 48 -0.32 6.09 -5.29
CA TYR A 48 -0.87 6.92 -4.22
C TYR A 48 0.10 7.99 -3.75
N ALA A 49 1.37 7.63 -3.52
CA ALA A 49 2.38 8.56 -3.04
C ALA A 49 2.74 9.63 -4.09
N LEU A 50 2.89 9.26 -5.36
CA LEU A 50 3.14 10.22 -6.43
C LEU A 50 1.98 11.19 -6.62
N TRP A 51 0.74 10.69 -6.60
CA TRP A 51 -0.45 11.53 -6.69
C TRP A 51 -0.53 12.54 -5.54
N HIS A 52 -0.29 12.09 -4.30
CA HIS A 52 -0.25 12.98 -3.14
C HIS A 52 0.87 14.01 -3.22
N TYR A 53 2.05 13.62 -3.65
CA TYR A 53 3.16 14.55 -3.81
C TYR A 53 2.87 15.59 -4.89
N TYR A 54 2.24 15.21 -5.99
CA TYR A 54 1.79 16.12 -7.04
C TYR A 54 0.87 17.22 -6.48
N HIS A 55 -0.06 16.87 -5.58
CA HIS A 55 -1.05 17.80 -5.01
C HIS A 55 -0.60 18.46 -3.69
N SER A 56 0.55 18.11 -3.15
CA SER A 56 1.00 18.58 -1.82
C SER A 56 1.47 20.04 -1.76
N GLY A 57 1.64 20.71 -2.89
CA GLY A 57 2.29 22.03 -2.97
C GLY A 57 3.81 22.00 -2.80
N LEU A 58 4.42 20.82 -2.54
CA LEU A 58 5.88 20.65 -2.38
C LEU A 58 6.57 20.32 -3.71
N SER A 59 5.84 19.83 -4.70
CA SER A 59 6.34 19.45 -6.01
C SER A 59 6.53 20.69 -6.90
N SER A 60 7.69 20.79 -7.54
CA SER A 60 7.94 21.84 -8.54
C SER A 60 7.16 21.58 -9.84
N PRO A 61 7.00 22.58 -10.71
CA PRO A 61 6.36 22.38 -12.03
C PRO A 61 7.00 21.26 -12.85
N GLN A 62 8.34 21.16 -12.83
CA GLN A 62 9.07 20.09 -13.51
C GLN A 62 8.77 18.72 -12.90
N GLU A 63 8.78 18.62 -11.55
CA GLU A 63 8.42 17.36 -10.86
C GLU A 63 6.98 16.96 -11.16
N LYS A 64 6.05 17.90 -11.28
CA LYS A 64 4.67 17.63 -11.69
C LYS A 64 4.58 17.05 -13.11
N GLN A 65 5.34 17.58 -14.07
CA GLN A 65 5.40 17.03 -15.43
C GLN A 65 5.95 15.59 -15.41
N GLU A 66 7.04 15.34 -14.65
CA GLU A 66 7.60 13.99 -14.49
C GLU A 66 6.58 13.03 -13.83
N ILE A 67 5.88 13.47 -12.78
CA ILE A 67 4.86 12.65 -12.11
C ILE A 67 3.69 12.35 -13.04
N THR A 68 3.23 13.33 -13.80
CA THR A 68 2.19 13.12 -14.82
C THR A 68 2.61 11.99 -15.75
N LYS A 69 3.84 12.07 -16.30
CA LYS A 69 4.36 11.00 -17.16
C LYS A 69 4.42 9.65 -16.46
N LEU A 70 4.93 9.58 -15.22
CA LEU A 70 5.04 8.32 -14.48
C LEU A 70 3.68 7.68 -14.21
N LEU A 71 2.66 8.48 -13.87
CA LEU A 71 1.31 7.97 -13.60
C LEU A 71 0.58 7.57 -14.88
N THR A 72 0.77 8.30 -15.98
CA THR A 72 0.21 7.92 -17.29
C THR A 72 0.89 6.68 -17.85
N ASP A 73 2.22 6.54 -17.70
CA ASP A 73 2.95 5.33 -18.08
C ASP A 73 2.40 4.08 -17.34
N VAL A 74 2.07 4.18 -16.04
CA VAL A 74 1.45 3.08 -15.28
C VAL A 74 0.06 2.76 -15.83
N ALA A 75 -0.76 3.76 -16.13
CA ALA A 75 -2.09 3.55 -16.68
C ALA A 75 -2.04 2.90 -18.07
N ASP A 76 -1.14 3.36 -18.95
CA ASP A 76 -0.92 2.78 -20.28
C ASP A 76 -0.42 1.34 -20.20
N PHE A 77 0.49 1.06 -19.26
CA PHE A 77 1.00 -0.28 -19.02
C PHE A 77 -0.11 -1.23 -18.54
N CYS A 78 -1.01 -0.72 -17.67
CA CYS A 78 -2.18 -1.48 -17.24
C CYS A 78 -3.16 -1.69 -18.40
N GLU A 79 -3.48 -0.65 -19.19
CA GLU A 79 -4.41 -0.76 -20.32
C GLU A 79 -3.94 -1.81 -21.35
N LYS A 80 -2.62 -1.84 -21.60
CA LYS A 80 -2.00 -2.79 -22.53
C LYS A 80 -1.97 -4.23 -22.00
N HIS A 81 -1.72 -4.43 -20.73
CA HIS A 81 -1.35 -5.75 -20.19
C HIS A 81 -2.41 -6.38 -19.27
N VAL A 82 -3.30 -5.58 -18.65
CA VAL A 82 -4.36 -6.12 -17.77
C VAL A 82 -5.54 -6.54 -18.63
N THR A 83 -5.38 -7.64 -19.32
CA THR A 83 -6.37 -8.22 -20.25
C THR A 83 -6.71 -9.65 -19.86
N LYS A 84 -7.82 -10.18 -20.39
CA LYS A 84 -8.25 -11.56 -20.16
C LYS A 84 -7.20 -12.57 -20.63
N GLU A 85 -6.58 -12.29 -21.77
CA GLU A 85 -5.54 -13.12 -22.40
C GLU A 85 -4.29 -13.24 -21.49
N ASN A 86 -3.97 -12.17 -20.76
CA ASN A 86 -2.87 -12.13 -19.79
C ASN A 86 -3.33 -12.51 -18.37
N ASN A 87 -4.50 -13.14 -18.21
CA ASN A 87 -5.08 -13.44 -16.91
C ASN A 87 -5.10 -12.22 -15.97
N TRP A 88 -5.34 -11.03 -16.53
CA TRP A 88 -5.38 -9.74 -15.85
C TRP A 88 -4.10 -9.37 -15.09
N THR A 89 -2.96 -9.90 -15.53
CA THR A 89 -1.68 -9.84 -14.80
C THR A 89 -0.67 -9.00 -15.56
N LEU A 90 -0.01 -8.06 -14.87
CA LEU A 90 1.11 -7.31 -15.43
C LEU A 90 2.33 -8.21 -15.61
N PRO A 91 3.09 -8.05 -16.71
CA PRO A 91 4.27 -8.87 -16.98
C PRO A 91 5.43 -8.52 -16.03
N ARG A 92 6.36 -9.43 -15.94
CA ARG A 92 7.67 -9.24 -15.34
C ARG A 92 8.58 -8.44 -16.30
N ALA A 93 9.55 -7.71 -15.77
CA ALA A 93 10.51 -6.96 -16.60
C ALA A 93 11.46 -7.87 -17.42
N ASP A 94 11.71 -9.09 -16.94
CA ASP A 94 12.57 -10.08 -17.62
C ASP A 94 11.80 -10.94 -18.63
N ASN A 95 10.48 -10.81 -18.72
CA ASN A 95 9.60 -11.63 -19.55
C ASN A 95 9.85 -13.15 -19.44
N ASP A 96 10.36 -13.63 -18.29
CA ASP A 96 10.65 -15.04 -18.09
C ASP A 96 9.33 -15.86 -18.04
N PRO A 97 9.04 -16.70 -19.07
CA PRO A 97 7.77 -17.44 -19.15
C PRO A 97 7.65 -18.57 -18.11
N ARG A 98 8.77 -18.94 -17.46
CA ARG A 98 8.80 -19.98 -16.43
C ARG A 98 8.36 -19.46 -15.07
N ARG A 99 8.18 -18.15 -14.92
CA ARG A 99 7.83 -17.49 -13.67
C ARG A 99 6.55 -16.68 -13.82
N SER A 100 5.56 -17.00 -13.01
CA SER A 100 4.33 -16.20 -12.93
C SER A 100 4.61 -14.86 -12.25
N SER A 101 3.88 -13.82 -12.67
CA SER A 101 3.86 -12.55 -11.95
C SER A 101 2.77 -12.56 -10.87
N VAL A 102 3.07 -11.95 -9.73
CA VAL A 102 2.09 -11.75 -8.64
C VAL A 102 1.24 -10.47 -8.83
N CYS A 103 1.35 -9.82 -9.99
CA CYS A 103 0.69 -8.55 -10.30
C CYS A 103 -0.66 -8.72 -11.01
N ARG A 104 -1.53 -9.63 -10.55
CA ARG A 104 -2.89 -9.73 -11.08
C ARG A 104 -3.71 -8.54 -10.59
N MET A 105 -4.09 -7.62 -11.49
CA MET A 105 -4.70 -6.34 -11.16
C MET A 105 -6.22 -6.34 -11.25
N TRP A 106 -6.82 -7.29 -11.98
CA TRP A 106 -8.25 -7.48 -12.07
C TRP A 106 -8.61 -8.94 -11.84
N GLU A 107 -9.89 -9.25 -11.62
CA GLU A 107 -10.33 -10.59 -11.20
C GLU A 107 -9.55 -11.11 -9.98
N SER A 108 -9.28 -10.21 -9.04
CA SER A 108 -8.56 -10.43 -7.81
C SER A 108 -9.49 -10.40 -6.60
N GLN A 109 -8.94 -10.46 -5.40
CA GLN A 109 -9.71 -10.48 -4.15
C GLN A 109 -10.37 -9.11 -3.87
N ALA A 110 -11.45 -9.11 -3.09
CA ALA A 110 -12.23 -7.92 -2.75
C ALA A 110 -11.38 -6.73 -2.24
N HIS A 111 -10.38 -7.00 -1.41
CA HIS A 111 -9.49 -5.97 -0.86
C HIS A 111 -8.44 -5.45 -1.86
N GLU A 112 -8.39 -5.99 -3.06
CA GLU A 112 -7.39 -5.64 -4.07
C GLU A 112 -7.99 -5.00 -5.32
N ILE A 113 -9.28 -5.20 -5.55
CA ILE A 113 -9.94 -4.91 -6.82
C ILE A 113 -9.99 -3.40 -7.15
N ALA A 114 -9.99 -2.53 -6.14
CA ALA A 114 -10.01 -1.07 -6.31
C ALA A 114 -8.66 -0.49 -6.81
N ARG A 115 -7.60 -1.30 -6.87
CA ARG A 115 -6.26 -0.82 -7.28
C ARG A 115 -6.24 -0.39 -8.75
N LEU A 116 -6.81 -1.18 -9.64
CA LEU A 116 -6.82 -0.87 -11.07
C LEU A 116 -7.55 0.44 -11.39
N PRO A 117 -8.81 0.66 -10.98
CA PRO A 117 -9.46 1.95 -11.22
C PRO A 117 -8.75 3.12 -10.53
N MET A 118 -8.10 2.91 -9.37
CA MET A 118 -7.29 3.96 -8.73
C MET A 118 -6.17 4.45 -9.66
N PHE A 119 -5.50 3.56 -10.39
CA PHE A 119 -4.41 3.95 -11.29
C PHE A 119 -4.92 4.83 -12.43
N TYR A 120 -6.05 4.48 -13.03
CA TYR A 120 -6.68 5.29 -14.06
C TYR A 120 -7.18 6.63 -13.53
N ALA A 121 -7.79 6.66 -12.33
CA ALA A 121 -8.22 7.89 -11.69
C ALA A 121 -7.05 8.84 -11.43
N ALA A 122 -5.93 8.32 -10.93
CA ALA A 122 -4.71 9.11 -10.69
C ALA A 122 -4.16 9.69 -11.99
N ALA A 123 -4.05 8.88 -13.05
CA ALA A 123 -3.57 9.32 -14.36
C ALA A 123 -4.48 10.40 -14.96
N TRP A 124 -5.80 10.21 -14.93
CA TRP A 124 -6.78 11.20 -15.37
C TRP A 124 -6.63 12.52 -14.61
N SER A 125 -6.57 12.47 -13.29
CA SER A 125 -6.50 13.63 -12.41
C SER A 125 -5.29 14.55 -12.68
N VAL A 126 -4.15 13.97 -13.11
CA VAL A 126 -2.92 14.75 -13.34
C VAL A 126 -2.70 15.12 -14.80
N SER A 127 -3.31 14.41 -15.75
CA SER A 127 -3.15 14.65 -17.19
C SER A 127 -4.33 15.38 -17.82
N GLY A 128 -5.54 15.22 -17.27
CA GLY A 128 -6.78 15.69 -17.89
C GLY A 128 -7.20 14.88 -19.13
N ASP A 129 -6.54 13.75 -19.44
CA ASP A 129 -6.86 12.92 -20.60
C ASP A 129 -8.08 12.03 -20.32
N ASP A 130 -9.16 12.29 -21.04
CA ASP A 130 -10.44 11.57 -20.93
C ASP A 130 -10.34 10.07 -21.27
N ARG A 131 -9.29 9.60 -21.92
CA ARG A 131 -9.04 8.19 -22.14
C ARG A 131 -8.93 7.45 -20.81
N TYR A 132 -8.21 8.02 -19.84
CA TYR A 132 -8.09 7.44 -18.51
C TYR A 132 -9.40 7.51 -17.72
N LEU A 133 -10.20 8.56 -17.90
CA LEU A 133 -11.55 8.63 -17.32
C LEU A 133 -12.45 7.50 -17.86
N LYS A 134 -12.38 7.20 -19.16
CA LYS A 134 -13.12 6.06 -19.76
C LYS A 134 -12.65 4.72 -19.15
N CYS A 135 -11.34 4.53 -19.01
CA CYS A 135 -10.79 3.33 -18.36
C CYS A 135 -11.21 3.25 -16.89
N PHE A 136 -11.16 4.34 -16.15
CA PHE A 136 -11.65 4.43 -14.78
C PHE A 136 -13.12 4.02 -14.67
N ASN A 137 -14.01 4.63 -15.45
CA ASN A 137 -15.45 4.35 -15.43
C ASN A 137 -15.80 2.89 -15.77
N ARG A 138 -14.98 2.22 -16.58
CA ARG A 138 -15.16 0.79 -16.92
C ARG A 138 -15.09 -0.11 -15.69
N TYR A 139 -14.27 0.24 -14.69
CA TYR A 139 -13.98 -0.62 -13.56
C TYR A 139 -14.50 -0.11 -12.21
N ALA A 140 -14.69 1.21 -12.07
CA ALA A 140 -14.86 1.84 -10.76
C ALA A 140 -16.10 1.37 -9.99
N TYR A 141 -17.25 1.28 -10.65
CA TYR A 141 -18.49 0.84 -10.02
C TYR A 141 -18.48 -0.65 -9.66
N GLU A 142 -17.99 -1.50 -10.57
CA GLU A 142 -17.83 -2.93 -10.28
C GLU A 142 -16.86 -3.16 -9.13
N ALA A 143 -15.72 -2.45 -9.13
CA ALA A 143 -14.75 -2.53 -8.04
C ALA A 143 -15.36 -2.13 -6.70
N ALA A 144 -16.18 -1.08 -6.63
CA ALA A 144 -16.87 -0.67 -5.42
C ALA A 144 -17.80 -1.79 -4.90
N GLY A 145 -18.65 -2.34 -5.76
CA GLY A 145 -19.56 -3.44 -5.42
C GLY A 145 -18.79 -4.68 -4.92
N ARG A 146 -17.76 -5.11 -5.64
CA ARG A 146 -16.93 -6.27 -5.25
C ARG A 146 -16.14 -6.04 -3.97
N SER A 147 -15.71 -4.81 -3.70
CA SER A 147 -15.00 -4.44 -2.47
C SER A 147 -15.84 -4.56 -1.20
N LEU A 148 -17.17 -4.58 -1.30
CA LEU A 148 -18.07 -4.82 -0.17
C LEU A 148 -18.11 -6.30 0.26
N HIS A 149 -17.55 -7.22 -0.52
CA HIS A 149 -17.55 -8.66 -0.23
C HIS A 149 -16.26 -9.11 0.45
N LEU A 150 -15.98 -8.57 1.65
CA LEU A 150 -14.89 -9.05 2.50
C LEU A 150 -15.35 -10.32 3.24
N TYR A 151 -14.75 -11.48 2.90
CA TYR A 151 -15.20 -12.80 3.40
C TYR A 151 -14.58 -13.23 4.71
N SER A 152 -13.49 -12.60 5.15
CA SER A 152 -12.74 -13.02 6.33
C SER A 152 -12.60 -11.89 7.33
N LYS A 153 -12.86 -12.18 8.61
CA LYS A 153 -12.57 -11.26 9.71
C LYS A 153 -11.06 -11.11 9.99
N SER A 154 -10.22 -11.93 9.35
CA SER A 154 -8.76 -12.00 9.61
C SER A 154 -7.90 -11.35 8.55
N TYR A 155 -8.41 -10.33 7.84
CA TYR A 155 -7.58 -9.56 6.93
C TYR A 155 -6.41 -8.91 7.68
N ARG A 156 -5.22 -9.03 7.08
CA ARG A 156 -4.03 -8.38 7.62
C ARG A 156 -4.16 -6.86 7.51
N SER A 157 -3.66 -6.15 8.50
CA SER A 157 -3.73 -4.68 8.60
C SER A 157 -3.19 -3.98 7.34
N PHE A 158 -2.09 -4.48 6.76
CA PHE A 158 -1.53 -3.90 5.54
C PHE A 158 -2.46 -4.04 4.32
N ALA A 159 -3.20 -5.15 4.22
CA ALA A 159 -4.14 -5.34 3.11
C ALA A 159 -5.30 -4.34 3.19
N LEU A 160 -5.83 -4.14 4.40
CA LEU A 160 -6.87 -3.13 4.66
C LEU A 160 -6.36 -1.71 4.42
N MET A 161 -5.12 -1.41 4.80
CA MET A 161 -4.51 -0.11 4.54
C MET A 161 -4.39 0.16 3.04
N GLN A 162 -3.89 -0.80 2.27
CA GLN A 162 -3.76 -0.65 0.81
C GLN A 162 -5.12 -0.54 0.11
N MET A 163 -6.11 -1.29 0.57
CA MET A 163 -7.49 -1.14 0.10
C MET A 163 -8.00 0.28 0.36
N THR A 164 -7.76 0.82 1.56
CA THR A 164 -8.16 2.18 1.92
C THR A 164 -7.44 3.23 1.08
N LEU A 165 -6.13 3.08 0.81
CA LEU A 165 -5.41 3.99 -0.09
C LEU A 165 -6.10 4.06 -1.46
N SER A 166 -6.45 2.90 -2.02
CA SER A 166 -7.14 2.84 -3.32
C SER A 166 -8.54 3.45 -3.27
N CYS A 167 -9.34 3.05 -2.29
CA CYS A 167 -10.71 3.55 -2.13
C CYS A 167 -10.75 5.05 -1.83
N ARG A 168 -9.79 5.55 -1.03
CA ARG A 168 -9.71 6.97 -0.68
C ARG A 168 -9.39 7.84 -1.90
N LEU A 169 -8.40 7.45 -2.71
CA LEU A 169 -8.06 8.20 -3.89
C LEU A 169 -9.24 8.24 -4.87
N ILE A 170 -9.90 7.10 -5.09
CA ILE A 170 -11.10 7.06 -5.95
C ILE A 170 -12.23 7.91 -5.36
N HIS A 171 -12.49 7.81 -4.06
CA HIS A 171 -13.50 8.64 -3.39
C HIS A 171 -13.26 10.15 -3.60
N ASP A 172 -12.02 10.58 -3.48
CA ASP A 172 -11.64 11.99 -3.61
C ASP A 172 -11.76 12.49 -5.07
N LEU A 173 -11.59 11.59 -6.06
CA LEU A 173 -11.66 11.88 -7.49
C LEU A 173 -12.97 11.43 -8.16
N ALA A 174 -13.90 10.81 -7.42
CA ALA A 174 -15.13 10.29 -8.00
C ALA A 174 -15.92 11.41 -8.73
N PRO A 175 -16.27 11.20 -10.00
CA PRO A 175 -16.93 12.21 -10.81
C PRO A 175 -18.37 12.47 -10.39
N ASP A 176 -18.98 11.55 -9.68
CA ASP A 176 -20.37 11.64 -9.23
C ASP A 176 -20.58 11.22 -7.77
N ALA A 177 -21.67 11.68 -7.18
CA ALA A 177 -22.01 11.47 -5.78
C ALA A 177 -22.34 10.00 -5.46
N ALA A 178 -22.85 9.22 -6.43
CA ALA A 178 -23.23 7.83 -6.20
C ALA A 178 -21.97 6.97 -6.02
N LEU A 179 -20.99 7.10 -6.89
CA LEU A 179 -19.70 6.41 -6.78
C LEU A 179 -18.97 6.81 -5.50
N LYS A 180 -18.96 8.11 -5.19
CA LYS A 180 -18.36 8.63 -3.95
C LYS A 180 -18.98 7.98 -2.72
N LYS A 181 -20.30 7.87 -2.68
CA LYS A 181 -21.04 7.20 -1.60
C LYS A 181 -20.68 5.73 -1.48
N GLN A 182 -20.57 5.01 -2.60
CA GLN A 182 -20.21 3.59 -2.57
C GLN A 182 -18.80 3.37 -1.99
N TYR A 183 -17.81 4.15 -2.38
CA TYR A 183 -16.47 4.05 -1.80
C TYR A 183 -16.41 4.48 -0.33
N ALA A 184 -17.26 5.42 0.09
CA ALA A 184 -17.41 5.72 1.52
C ALA A 184 -17.95 4.50 2.29
N GLN A 185 -18.94 3.79 1.76
CA GLN A 185 -19.47 2.55 2.35
C GLN A 185 -18.40 1.44 2.43
N VAL A 186 -17.58 1.29 1.39
CA VAL A 186 -16.45 0.35 1.43
C VAL A 186 -15.48 0.71 2.54
N MET A 187 -15.14 1.99 2.71
CA MET A 187 -14.23 2.44 3.77
C MET A 187 -14.87 2.29 5.17
N ASP A 188 -16.17 2.52 5.32
CA ASP A 188 -16.88 2.24 6.58
C ASP A 188 -16.79 0.75 6.95
N LEU A 189 -16.97 -0.15 6.00
CA LEU A 189 -16.78 -1.59 6.21
C LEU A 189 -15.33 -1.92 6.61
N VAL A 190 -14.34 -1.34 5.95
CA VAL A 190 -12.93 -1.52 6.35
C VAL A 190 -12.70 -1.04 7.77
N ASP A 191 -13.28 0.08 8.19
CA ASP A 191 -13.14 0.63 9.55
C ASP A 191 -13.61 -0.36 10.63
N GLU A 192 -14.67 -1.14 10.35
CA GLU A 192 -15.11 -2.21 11.25
C GLU A 192 -14.06 -3.30 11.40
N TYR A 193 -13.42 -3.71 10.29
CA TYR A 193 -12.38 -4.74 10.30
C TYR A 193 -11.11 -4.30 11.04
N LEU A 194 -10.80 -3.00 11.08
CA LEU A 194 -9.66 -2.49 11.84
C LEU A 194 -9.76 -2.77 13.34
N ASN A 195 -10.97 -2.87 13.88
CA ASN A 195 -11.17 -3.16 15.29
C ASN A 195 -10.63 -4.55 15.67
N PHE A 196 -10.76 -5.56 14.79
CA PHE A 196 -10.19 -6.91 15.03
C PHE A 196 -8.67 -6.87 15.12
N ASN A 197 -8.01 -6.16 14.21
CA ASN A 197 -6.55 -6.03 14.21
C ASN A 197 -6.05 -5.25 15.44
N LEU A 198 -6.73 -4.15 15.79
CA LEU A 198 -6.38 -3.35 16.97
C LEU A 198 -6.59 -4.11 18.28
N LEU A 199 -7.70 -4.83 18.41
CA LEU A 199 -7.94 -5.67 19.60
C LEU A 199 -6.88 -6.77 19.71
N ARG A 200 -6.52 -7.43 18.62
CA ARG A 200 -5.43 -8.41 18.59
C ARG A 200 -4.11 -7.76 19.03
N ALA A 201 -3.75 -6.59 18.49
CA ALA A 201 -2.56 -5.86 18.91
C ALA A 201 -2.57 -5.52 20.41
N GLY A 202 -3.70 -5.07 20.94
CA GLY A 202 -3.87 -4.79 22.36
C GLY A 202 -3.74 -6.02 23.25
N THR A 203 -4.20 -7.19 22.79
CA THR A 203 -4.10 -8.46 23.51
C THR A 203 -2.67 -9.00 23.46
N THR A 204 -2.05 -9.02 22.29
CA THR A 204 -0.71 -9.61 22.08
C THR A 204 0.40 -8.70 22.60
N CYS A 205 0.16 -7.41 22.79
CA CYS A 205 1.15 -6.46 23.27
C CYS A 205 1.77 -6.86 24.62
N ASN A 206 1.00 -7.50 25.49
CA ASN A 206 1.48 -7.90 26.82
C ASN A 206 2.29 -9.22 26.80
N THR A 207 2.21 -10.00 25.72
CA THR A 207 2.88 -11.29 25.57
C THR A 207 3.96 -11.28 24.50
N ALA A 208 3.99 -10.27 23.65
CA ALA A 208 4.98 -10.12 22.60
C ALA A 208 6.34 -9.76 23.17
N ASP A 209 7.36 -10.49 22.83
CA ASP A 209 8.75 -10.15 23.13
C ASP A 209 9.31 -9.20 22.06
N PHE A 210 9.27 -7.92 22.35
CA PHE A 210 9.81 -6.91 21.42
C PHE A 210 11.34 -6.89 21.39
N SER A 211 12.05 -7.50 22.35
CA SER A 211 13.49 -7.67 22.32
C SER A 211 13.94 -8.68 21.25
N ALA A 212 13.05 -9.59 20.85
CA ALA A 212 13.28 -10.52 19.75
C ALA A 212 13.36 -9.83 18.38
N MET A 213 12.97 -8.55 18.29
CA MET A 213 13.05 -7.78 17.03
C MET A 213 14.50 -7.36 16.76
N MET A 214 15.15 -8.08 15.86
CA MET A 214 16.53 -7.82 15.51
C MET A 214 16.68 -6.56 14.67
N PRO A 215 17.58 -5.63 15.03
CA PRO A 215 17.82 -4.42 14.24
C PRO A 215 18.41 -4.73 12.86
N ASN A 216 19.04 -5.89 12.69
CA ASN A 216 19.64 -6.32 11.42
C ASN A 216 19.00 -7.60 10.89
N TRP A 217 17.98 -7.47 10.05
CA TRP A 217 17.32 -8.59 9.39
C TRP A 217 18.26 -9.49 8.56
N ARG A 218 19.44 -9.00 8.18
CA ARG A 218 20.44 -9.76 7.41
C ARG A 218 21.12 -10.84 8.24
N THR A 219 21.08 -10.74 9.55
CA THR A 219 21.64 -11.75 10.46
C THR A 219 20.66 -12.86 10.81
N ILE A 220 19.39 -12.74 10.40
CA ILE A 220 18.40 -13.79 10.59
C ILE A 220 18.77 -14.96 9.69
N LYS A 221 18.92 -16.17 10.30
CA LYS A 221 19.08 -17.42 9.54
C LYS A 221 17.93 -17.56 8.56
N ARG A 222 18.22 -17.90 7.33
CA ARG A 222 17.22 -18.19 6.31
C ARG A 222 16.84 -19.65 6.42
N ALA A 223 15.56 -19.96 6.51
CA ALA A 223 15.08 -21.31 6.28
C ALA A 223 15.35 -21.67 4.81
N GLU A 224 15.80 -22.89 4.55
CA GLU A 224 15.92 -23.42 3.19
C GLU A 224 14.55 -23.80 2.58
N VAL A 225 13.52 -23.04 2.89
CA VAL A 225 12.21 -23.25 2.27
C VAL A 225 12.22 -22.53 0.93
N ILE A 226 12.46 -23.28 -0.12
CA ILE A 226 12.24 -22.80 -1.49
C ILE A 226 10.72 -22.84 -1.70
N THR A 227 10.10 -21.70 -1.80
CA THR A 227 8.70 -21.59 -2.24
C THR A 227 8.63 -21.90 -3.73
N ASP A 228 7.44 -22.24 -4.24
CA ASP A 228 7.17 -22.46 -5.68
C ASP A 228 7.64 -21.29 -6.58
N CYS A 229 7.87 -20.13 -5.99
CA CYS A 229 8.42 -18.94 -6.65
C CYS A 229 9.95 -18.85 -6.59
N GLY A 230 10.66 -19.81 -6.02
CA GLY A 230 12.11 -19.82 -5.89
C GLY A 230 12.68 -18.88 -4.81
N TYR A 231 11.87 -18.46 -3.84
CA TYR A 231 12.30 -17.62 -2.71
C TYR A 231 12.64 -18.46 -1.49
N ALA A 232 13.83 -18.26 -0.92
CA ALA A 232 14.09 -18.66 0.45
C ALA A 232 13.39 -17.68 1.39
N LEU A 233 12.40 -18.17 2.15
CA LEU A 233 11.80 -17.39 3.22
C LEU A 233 12.73 -17.40 4.44
N PRO A 234 12.92 -16.28 5.14
CA PRO A 234 13.65 -16.29 6.39
C PRO A 234 12.85 -17.13 7.41
N GLU A 235 13.54 -18.00 8.12
CA GLU A 235 13.00 -18.59 9.33
C GLU A 235 12.75 -17.49 10.34
N ARG A 236 11.50 -17.29 10.70
CA ARG A 236 11.13 -16.28 11.70
C ARG A 236 10.77 -17.01 12.98
N PRO A 237 11.54 -16.80 14.07
CA PRO A 237 11.12 -17.28 15.39
C PRO A 237 9.71 -16.76 15.69
N GLU A 238 8.88 -17.59 16.33
CA GLU A 238 7.48 -17.26 16.63
C GLU A 238 7.38 -15.94 17.44
N ALA A 239 8.28 -15.74 18.40
CA ALA A 239 8.37 -14.50 19.20
C ALA A 239 8.58 -13.26 18.32
N LEU A 240 9.48 -13.33 17.31
CA LEU A 240 9.72 -12.24 16.38
C LEU A 240 8.48 -11.98 15.52
N GLN A 241 7.81 -13.04 15.07
CA GLN A 241 6.60 -12.93 14.26
C GLN A 241 5.47 -12.27 15.05
N LEU A 242 5.27 -12.64 16.32
CA LEU A 242 4.26 -12.08 17.19
C LEU A 242 4.51 -10.58 17.45
N ALA A 243 5.73 -10.20 17.82
CA ALA A 243 6.10 -8.81 18.05
C ALA A 243 5.90 -7.95 16.79
N PHE A 244 6.37 -8.45 15.63
CA PHE A 244 6.21 -7.77 14.35
C PHE A 244 4.74 -7.61 13.96
N GLN A 245 3.91 -8.65 14.13
CA GLN A 245 2.49 -8.59 13.81
C GLN A 245 1.75 -7.63 14.74
N THR A 246 2.08 -7.61 16.03
CA THR A 246 1.48 -6.68 17.00
C THR A 246 1.72 -5.22 16.60
N LEU A 247 2.95 -4.88 16.21
CA LEU A 247 3.27 -3.52 15.75
C LEU A 247 2.53 -3.16 14.46
N ARG A 248 2.46 -4.09 13.51
CA ARG A 248 1.74 -3.87 12.25
C ARG A 248 0.25 -3.67 12.49
N ASP A 249 -0.37 -4.57 13.25
CA ASP A 249 -1.80 -4.50 13.54
C ASP A 249 -2.18 -3.19 14.24
N CYS A 250 -1.32 -2.68 15.10
CA CYS A 250 -1.53 -1.39 15.74
C CYS A 250 -1.35 -0.22 14.76
N THR A 251 -0.17 -0.11 14.16
CA THR A 251 0.21 1.09 13.41
C THR A 251 -0.50 1.22 12.08
N GLU A 252 -0.59 0.13 11.29
CA GLU A 252 -1.29 0.13 10.00
C GLU A 252 -2.78 0.37 10.19
N SER A 253 -3.40 -0.20 11.25
CA SER A 253 -4.81 0.03 11.51
C SER A 253 -5.12 1.46 11.93
N ILE A 254 -4.28 2.09 12.75
CA ILE A 254 -4.45 3.51 13.11
C ILE A 254 -4.22 4.40 11.88
N MET A 255 -3.18 4.13 11.07
CA MET A 255 -2.96 4.85 9.82
C MET A 255 -4.18 4.74 8.90
N THR A 256 -4.73 3.54 8.76
CA THR A 256 -5.91 3.29 7.93
C THR A 256 -7.12 4.09 8.44
N ALA A 257 -7.39 4.07 9.74
CA ALA A 257 -8.47 4.85 10.33
C ALA A 257 -8.29 6.37 10.13
N LEU A 258 -7.04 6.85 10.15
CA LEU A 258 -6.73 8.26 9.87
C LEU A 258 -6.86 8.62 8.38
N LEU A 259 -6.76 7.66 7.46
CA LEU A 259 -6.95 7.86 6.03
C LEU A 259 -8.43 7.94 5.62
N MET A 260 -9.37 7.52 6.49
CA MET A 260 -10.80 7.61 6.20
C MET A 260 -11.22 9.07 5.92
N PRO A 261 -12.26 9.31 5.11
CA PRO A 261 -12.81 10.67 4.89
C PRO A 261 -13.11 11.37 6.21
N THR A 262 -13.74 10.65 7.14
CA THR A 262 -13.98 11.08 8.51
C THR A 262 -13.27 10.12 9.47
N PRO A 263 -12.11 10.47 10.04
CA PRO A 263 -11.38 9.61 10.96
C PRO A 263 -12.19 9.29 12.22
N ARG A 264 -12.24 8.00 12.59
CA ARG A 264 -12.91 7.53 13.80
C ARG A 264 -11.88 6.95 14.77
N ILE A 265 -11.23 7.80 15.54
CA ILE A 265 -10.27 7.38 16.56
C ILE A 265 -10.96 7.35 17.93
N THR A 266 -11.51 6.20 18.30
CA THR A 266 -12.18 5.98 19.59
C THR A 266 -11.18 5.98 20.74
N LEU A 267 -11.69 6.15 21.98
CA LEU A 267 -10.87 6.03 23.20
C LEU A 267 -10.12 4.69 23.27
N LEU A 268 -10.77 3.60 22.87
CA LEU A 268 -10.14 2.26 22.84
C LEU A 268 -8.99 2.20 21.85
N ARG A 269 -9.18 2.68 20.62
CA ARG A 269 -8.12 2.74 19.58
C ARG A 269 -6.93 3.54 20.08
N ARG A 270 -7.18 4.68 20.71
CA ARG A 270 -6.18 5.57 21.30
C ARG A 270 -5.41 4.87 22.44
N LYS A 271 -6.15 4.21 23.34
CA LYS A 271 -5.54 3.45 24.44
C LYS A 271 -4.61 2.35 23.91
N ILE A 272 -5.06 1.57 22.95
CA ILE A 272 -4.24 0.49 22.33
C ILE A 272 -2.99 1.09 21.67
N PHE A 273 -3.14 2.15 20.87
CA PHE A 273 -2.01 2.82 20.22
C PHE A 273 -0.95 3.28 21.24
N ARG A 274 -1.38 3.98 22.31
CA ARG A 274 -0.50 4.47 23.36
C ARG A 274 0.15 3.32 24.14
N THR A 275 -0.56 2.23 24.36
CA THR A 275 0.00 1.04 25.07
C THR A 275 1.10 0.41 24.22
N VAL A 276 0.85 0.15 22.93
CA VAL A 276 1.86 -0.42 22.03
C VAL A 276 3.03 0.53 21.84
N LEU A 277 2.79 1.83 21.71
CA LEU A 277 3.87 2.82 21.58
C LEU A 277 4.84 2.81 22.78
N LYS A 278 4.33 2.61 24.01
CA LYS A 278 5.15 2.55 25.22
C LYS A 278 6.07 1.33 25.29
N THR A 279 5.79 0.27 24.52
CA THR A 279 6.64 -0.93 24.48
C THR A 279 7.87 -0.74 23.59
N LEU A 280 7.91 0.33 22.79
CA LEU A 280 9.00 0.59 21.88
C LEU A 280 10.12 1.35 22.58
N THR A 281 11.32 0.84 22.45
CA THR A 281 12.54 1.54 22.80
C THR A 281 13.36 1.83 21.54
N PRO A 282 14.27 2.82 21.55
CA PRO A 282 15.13 3.08 20.38
C PRO A 282 15.90 1.84 19.91
N GLU A 283 16.28 0.95 20.83
CA GLU A 283 17.05 -0.26 20.58
C GLU A 283 16.21 -1.39 19.94
N THR A 284 14.90 -1.42 20.23
CA THR A 284 13.98 -2.46 19.75
C THR A 284 13.26 -2.08 18.47
N HIS A 285 13.60 -0.93 17.87
CA HIS A 285 12.91 -0.43 16.68
C HIS A 285 13.27 -1.25 15.44
N CYS A 286 12.29 -1.89 14.84
CA CYS A 286 12.38 -2.24 13.44
C CYS A 286 12.07 -1.01 12.57
N THR A 287 12.62 -0.97 11.37
CA THR A 287 12.41 0.11 10.38
C THR A 287 10.93 0.46 10.20
N PHE A 288 10.07 -0.54 10.34
CA PHE A 288 8.63 -0.41 10.19
C PHE A 288 8.00 0.49 11.27
N ALA A 289 8.28 0.22 12.55
CA ALA A 289 7.74 1.02 13.65
C ALA A 289 8.25 2.46 13.59
N GLN A 290 9.54 2.65 13.23
CA GLN A 290 10.13 3.98 13.07
C GLN A 290 9.45 4.83 11.97
N LEU A 291 8.81 4.21 10.99
CA LEU A 291 8.11 4.91 9.92
C LEU A 291 6.63 5.16 10.28
N PHE A 292 5.93 4.13 10.72
CA PHE A 292 4.47 4.20 10.83
C PHE A 292 3.98 4.93 12.09
N PHE A 293 4.66 4.84 13.23
CA PHE A 293 4.26 5.59 14.41
C PHE A 293 4.37 7.11 14.21
N PRO A 294 5.52 7.66 13.74
CA PRO A 294 5.61 9.07 13.42
C PRO A 294 4.61 9.48 12.31
N ALA A 295 4.43 8.65 11.29
CA ALA A 295 3.50 8.94 10.21
C ALA A 295 2.06 9.05 10.74
N ALA A 296 1.62 8.12 11.60
CA ALA A 296 0.31 8.18 12.24
C ALA A 296 0.15 9.45 13.09
N TRP A 297 1.18 9.79 13.88
CA TRP A 297 1.18 11.00 14.70
C TRP A 297 1.04 12.28 13.88
N TYR A 298 1.84 12.44 12.84
CA TYR A 298 1.77 13.62 11.99
C TYR A 298 0.48 13.69 11.18
N LEU A 299 -0.04 12.56 10.70
CA LEU A 299 -1.31 12.50 10.01
C LEU A 299 -2.47 12.88 10.95
N ALA A 300 -2.46 12.39 12.19
CA ALA A 300 -3.44 12.76 13.20
C ALA A 300 -3.42 14.26 13.49
N LYS A 301 -2.21 14.84 13.68
CA LYS A 301 -2.04 16.31 13.86
C LYS A 301 -2.59 17.09 12.67
N SER A 302 -2.28 16.69 11.46
CA SER A 302 -2.75 17.40 10.25
C SER A 302 -4.27 17.36 10.07
N ARG A 303 -4.94 16.42 10.75
CA ARG A 303 -6.38 16.24 10.72
C ARG A 303 -7.09 16.69 12.01
N ASN A 304 -6.36 17.30 12.93
CA ASN A 304 -6.85 17.70 14.26
C ASN A 304 -7.47 16.54 15.04
N VAL A 305 -6.89 15.35 14.94
CA VAL A 305 -7.28 14.13 15.64
C VAL A 305 -6.31 13.85 16.77
N GLU A 306 -6.81 13.57 17.97
CA GLU A 306 -5.99 13.16 19.11
C GLU A 306 -5.68 11.66 19.06
N LEU A 307 -4.40 11.26 19.26
CA LEU A 307 -3.92 9.89 19.40
C LEU A 307 -3.47 9.56 20.83
#